data_8a1090ec7c00a05fbb8d52bcc568727d
#
_entry.id   8a1090ec7c00a05fbb8d52bcc568727d
#
_cell.length_a   1.000
_cell.length_b   1.000
_cell.length_c   1.000
_cell.angle_alpha   90.00
_cell.angle_beta   90.00
_cell.angle_gamma   90.00
#
_symmetry.space_group_name_H-M   'P 1'
#
loop_
_entity.id
_entity.type
_entity.pdbx_description
1 polymer ?
#
loop_
_entity_poly.entity_id
_entity_poly.type
_entity_poly.pdbx_seq_one_letter_code
_entity_poly.pdbx_strand_id
1 'polypeptide(L)'
;MAESHLIESPIRWEFRSEMWPEHERLAEWRAHLNPVVDVIVPDGPGSPPFFGQTVSYLSPWLMVTRVTMSPQQFVRDRMKCRRSADHFMIVHCFSGGATALAG
;
A
#
# COMPACT_ATOMS: atom_id res chain seq x y z
N MET A 1 -5.26 -0.81 34.76
CA MET A 1 -4.56 -2.07 34.51
C MET A 1 -3.23 -1.83 33.87
N ALA A 2 -2.20 -2.24 34.56
CA ALA A 2 -0.86 -2.10 34.02
C ALA A 2 -0.66 -2.91 32.75
N GLU A 3 -1.38 -4.02 32.64
CA GLU A 3 -1.26 -4.91 31.49
C GLU A 3 -1.67 -4.23 30.18
N SER A 4 -2.63 -3.33 30.22
CA SER A 4 -3.03 -2.62 29.01
C SER A 4 -1.92 -1.72 28.48
N HIS A 5 -0.97 -1.35 29.31
CA HIS A 5 0.19 -0.59 28.88
C HIS A 5 1.26 -1.48 28.25
N LEU A 6 1.29 -2.75 28.64
CA LEU A 6 2.25 -3.71 28.11
C LEU A 6 1.85 -4.19 26.73
N ILE A 7 0.54 -4.20 26.45
CA ILE A 7 0.00 -4.58 25.16
C ILE A 7 -0.51 -3.31 24.49
N GLU A 8 0.42 -2.52 24.03
CA GLU A 8 0.06 -1.30 23.33
C GLU A 8 -0.59 -1.65 22.00
N SER A 9 -1.70 -1.01 21.73
CA SER A 9 -2.35 -1.11 20.43
C SER A 9 -1.42 -0.53 19.38
N PRO A 10 -1.25 -1.19 18.24
CA PRO A 10 -0.45 -0.64 17.16
C PRO A 10 -1.04 0.70 16.71
N ILE A 11 -0.18 1.57 16.25
CA ILE A 11 -0.63 2.79 15.60
C ILE A 11 -1.35 2.38 14.33
N ARG A 12 -2.57 2.88 14.16
CA ARG A 12 -3.39 2.57 13.00
C ARG A 12 -3.64 3.84 12.19
N TRP A 13 -3.43 3.76 10.90
CA TRP A 13 -3.87 4.82 10.00
C TRP A 13 -4.45 4.23 8.72
N GLU A 14 -5.27 5.02 8.07
CA GLU A 14 -6.01 4.61 6.90
C GLU A 14 -5.88 5.65 5.80
N PHE A 15 -5.69 5.17 4.59
CA PHE A 15 -5.75 5.99 3.38
C PHE A 15 -6.86 5.43 2.50
N ARG A 16 -7.71 6.30 1.98
CA ARG A 16 -8.72 5.94 1.00
C ARG A 16 -8.71 6.97 -0.12
N SER A 17 -8.62 6.50 -1.36
CA SER A 17 -8.59 7.37 -2.52
C SER A 17 -9.83 8.27 -2.60
N GLU A 18 -10.96 7.79 -2.14
CA GLU A 18 -12.21 8.57 -2.14
C GLU A 18 -12.23 9.77 -1.19
N MET A 19 -11.21 9.91 -0.33
CA MET A 19 -11.03 11.10 0.49
C MET A 19 -10.67 12.33 -0.34
N TRP A 20 -10.22 12.14 -1.57
CA TRP A 20 -9.85 13.21 -2.48
C TRP A 20 -10.79 13.28 -3.66
N PRO A 21 -10.87 14.45 -4.32
CA PRO A 21 -11.60 14.57 -5.58
C PRO A 21 -11.05 13.58 -6.61
N GLU A 22 -11.92 13.13 -7.50
CA GLU A 22 -11.58 12.08 -8.46
C GLU A 22 -10.30 12.37 -9.24
N HIS A 23 -10.09 13.60 -9.67
CA HIS A 23 -8.91 13.96 -10.46
C HIS A 23 -7.61 13.99 -9.66
N GLU A 24 -7.68 13.92 -8.33
CA GLU A 24 -6.50 13.92 -7.48
C GLU A 24 -6.19 12.54 -6.88
N ARG A 25 -7.10 11.61 -6.99
CA ARG A 25 -7.00 10.32 -6.28
C ARG A 25 -5.75 9.52 -6.64
N LEU A 26 -5.46 9.43 -7.92
CA LEU A 26 -4.29 8.66 -8.37
C LEU A 26 -2.98 9.32 -7.91
N ALA A 27 -2.90 10.64 -8.01
CA ALA A 27 -1.71 11.36 -7.58
C ALA A 27 -1.48 11.20 -6.08
N GLU A 28 -2.54 11.29 -5.28
CA GLU A 28 -2.44 11.12 -3.83
C GLU A 28 -2.08 9.67 -3.46
N TRP A 29 -2.63 8.71 -4.17
CA TRP A 29 -2.28 7.30 -3.99
C TRP A 29 -0.81 7.04 -4.32
N ARG A 30 -0.34 7.58 -5.43
CA ARG A 30 1.08 7.48 -5.81
C ARG A 30 1.99 8.12 -4.77
N ALA A 31 1.63 9.29 -4.27
CA ALA A 31 2.40 9.97 -3.24
C ALA A 31 2.46 9.13 -1.95
N HIS A 32 1.35 8.51 -1.59
CA HIS A 32 1.26 7.65 -0.41
C HIS A 32 2.18 6.44 -0.52
N LEU A 33 2.27 5.82 -1.69
CA LEU A 33 3.04 4.60 -1.88
C LEU A 33 4.45 4.84 -2.40
N ASN A 34 4.76 6.03 -2.87
CA ASN A 34 6.02 6.33 -3.55
C ASN A 34 7.29 5.92 -2.79
N PRO A 35 7.38 6.08 -1.46
CA PRO A 35 8.58 5.64 -0.76
C PRO A 35 8.88 4.15 -0.91
N VAL A 36 7.88 3.34 -1.22
CA VAL A 36 8.02 1.89 -1.28
C VAL A 36 7.96 1.36 -2.70
N VAL A 37 7.00 1.82 -3.49
CA VAL A 37 6.76 1.32 -4.86
C VAL A 37 6.32 2.43 -5.78
N ASP A 38 6.53 2.22 -7.07
CA ASP A 38 5.90 3.00 -8.12
C ASP A 38 4.62 2.29 -8.54
N VAL A 39 3.59 3.07 -8.87
CA VAL A 39 2.28 2.56 -9.23
C VAL A 39 2.01 2.79 -10.70
N ILE A 40 1.65 1.72 -11.41
CA ILE A 40 1.21 1.78 -12.79
C ILE A 40 -0.22 1.27 -12.85
N VAL A 41 -1.13 2.10 -13.33
CA VAL A 41 -2.54 1.74 -13.46
C VAL A 41 -2.91 1.54 -14.92
N PRO A 42 -3.87 0.65 -15.23
CA PRO A 42 -4.39 0.53 -16.58
C PRO A 42 -4.95 1.86 -17.08
N ASP A 43 -4.73 2.16 -18.34
CA ASP A 43 -5.20 3.37 -18.97
C ASP A 43 -5.88 3.02 -20.30
N GLY A 44 -6.84 3.85 -20.71
CA GLY A 44 -7.52 3.69 -21.97
C GLY A 44 -8.94 3.14 -21.84
N PRO A 45 -9.61 2.95 -22.98
CA PRO A 45 -11.00 2.47 -23.01
C PRO A 45 -11.16 1.13 -22.33
N GLY A 46 -12.18 0.99 -21.50
CA GLY A 46 -12.46 -0.24 -20.80
C GLY A 46 -11.67 -0.45 -19.52
N SER A 47 -10.77 0.48 -19.17
CA SER A 47 -10.08 0.39 -17.89
C SER A 47 -11.04 0.60 -16.75
N PRO A 48 -10.92 -0.19 -15.66
CA PRO A 48 -11.77 0.00 -14.49
C PRO A 48 -11.47 1.35 -13.82
N PRO A 49 -12.45 1.94 -13.13
CA PRO A 49 -12.20 3.14 -12.34
C PRO A 49 -11.09 2.90 -11.31
N PHE A 50 -10.28 3.90 -11.08
CA PHE A 50 -9.22 3.80 -10.10
C PHE A 50 -9.79 3.78 -8.67
N PHE A 51 -9.27 2.88 -7.87
CA PHE A 51 -9.58 2.77 -6.45
C PHE A 51 -8.34 2.28 -5.70
N GLY A 52 -8.08 2.87 -4.54
CA GLY A 52 -7.01 2.42 -3.67
C GLY A 52 -7.32 2.73 -2.21
N GLN A 53 -7.08 1.76 -1.36
CA GLN A 53 -7.25 1.91 0.08
C GLN A 53 -6.18 1.10 0.80
N THR A 54 -5.60 1.69 1.83
CA THR A 54 -4.73 0.97 2.75
C THR A 54 -5.20 1.17 4.18
N VAL A 55 -5.07 0.14 4.98
CA VAL A 55 -5.19 0.22 6.42
C VAL A 55 -3.91 -0.36 6.99
N SER A 56 -3.16 0.45 7.70
CA SER A 56 -1.86 0.06 8.23
C SER A 56 -1.88 0.02 9.74
N TYR A 57 -1.23 -1.00 10.28
CA TYR A 57 -1.03 -1.18 11.71
C TYR A 57 0.47 -1.25 11.96
N LEU A 58 0.99 -0.30 12.70
CA LEU A 58 2.42 -0.23 12.99
C LEU A 58 2.67 -0.55 14.46
N SER A 59 3.54 -1.51 14.69
CA SER A 59 4.12 -1.80 15.99
C SER A 59 5.64 -1.60 15.91
N PRO A 60 6.38 -1.68 17.04
CA PRO A 60 7.84 -1.51 17.00
C PRO A 60 8.57 -2.50 16.11
N TRP A 61 7.99 -3.66 15.86
CA TRP A 61 8.67 -4.76 15.15
C TRP A 61 8.09 -5.04 13.78
N LEU A 62 6.87 -4.61 13.53
CA LEU A 62 6.13 -5.09 12.39
C LEU A 62 5.14 -4.06 11.91
N MET A 63 5.06 -3.88 10.62
CA MET A 63 3.97 -3.13 9.99
C MET A 63 3.14 -4.10 9.16
N VAL A 64 1.84 -4.11 9.40
CA VAL A 64 0.88 -4.86 8.61
C VAL A 64 0.01 -3.88 7.85
N THR A 65 -0.04 -4.03 6.56
CA THR A 65 -0.87 -3.17 5.71
C THR A 65 -1.83 -4.04 4.91
N ARG A 66 -3.11 -3.75 5.06
CA ARG A 66 -4.14 -4.34 4.23
C ARG A 66 -4.42 -3.38 3.07
N VAL A 67 -4.31 -3.89 1.85
CA VAL A 67 -4.51 -3.10 0.64
C VAL A 67 -5.72 -3.62 -0.10
N THR A 68 -6.62 -2.72 -0.45
CA THR A 68 -7.75 -3.00 -1.34
C THR A 68 -7.65 -2.02 -2.49
N MET A 69 -7.64 -2.52 -3.71
CA MET A 69 -7.36 -1.66 -4.85
C MET A 69 -7.93 -2.22 -6.14
N SER A 70 -8.16 -1.33 -7.08
CA SER A 70 -8.43 -1.70 -8.47
C SER A 70 -7.16 -2.32 -9.09
N PRO A 71 -7.28 -3.02 -10.23
CA PRO A 71 -6.11 -3.63 -10.87
C PRO A 71 -5.00 -2.60 -11.13
N GLN A 72 -3.80 -2.93 -10.70
CA GLN A 72 -2.63 -2.07 -10.88
C GLN A 72 -1.36 -2.86 -10.69
N GLN A 73 -0.25 -2.27 -11.11
CA GLN A 73 1.06 -2.87 -11.01
C GLN A 73 1.92 -2.04 -10.06
N PHE A 74 2.59 -2.72 -9.14
CA PHE A 74 3.56 -2.09 -8.26
C PHE A 74 4.97 -2.47 -8.74
N VAL A 75 5.81 -1.46 -8.89
CA VAL A 75 7.20 -1.65 -9.31
C VAL A 75 8.12 -1.15 -8.21
N ARG A 76 9.04 -1.99 -7.80
CA ARG A 76 10.04 -1.65 -6.80
C ARG A 76 11.41 -1.89 -7.41
N ASP A 77 12.05 -0.82 -7.87
CA ASP A 77 13.36 -0.90 -8.48
C ASP A 77 14.48 -0.88 -7.42
N ARG A 78 15.73 -0.98 -7.89
CA ARG A 78 16.88 -0.98 -6.99
C ARG A 78 16.99 0.29 -6.17
N MET A 79 16.61 1.42 -6.75
CA MET A 79 16.68 2.70 -6.08
C MET A 79 15.72 2.75 -4.90
N LYS A 80 14.50 2.25 -5.09
CA LYS A 80 13.54 2.15 -4.01
C LYS A 80 13.98 1.18 -2.94
N CYS A 81 14.59 0.08 -3.32
CA CYS A 81 15.14 -0.87 -2.36
C CYS A 81 16.25 -0.27 -1.51
N ARG A 82 17.05 0.65 -2.06
CA ARG A 82 18.12 1.30 -1.33
C ARG A 82 17.63 2.41 -0.43
N ARG A 83 16.58 3.11 -0.83
CA ARG A 83 16.06 4.26 -0.10
C ARG A 83 15.10 3.90 1.01
N SER A 84 14.40 2.80 0.86
CA SER A 84 13.47 2.36 1.90
C SER A 84 14.23 1.59 2.98
N ALA A 85 13.58 1.45 4.14
CA ALA A 85 14.14 0.70 5.23
C ALA A 85 14.44 -0.74 4.79
N ASP A 86 15.54 -1.28 5.30
CA ASP A 86 15.89 -2.67 5.06
C ASP A 86 14.91 -3.56 5.83
N HIS A 87 14.02 -4.21 5.09
CA HIS A 87 12.98 -5.03 5.70
C HIS A 87 12.53 -6.11 4.71
N PHE A 88 11.97 -7.15 5.25
CA PHE A 88 11.30 -8.16 4.46
C PHE A 88 9.86 -7.75 4.23
N MET A 89 9.36 -8.07 3.04
CA MET A 89 7.97 -7.87 2.69
C MET A 89 7.36 -9.21 2.32
N ILE A 90 6.27 -9.56 3.00
CA ILE A 90 5.49 -10.75 2.70
C ILE A 90 4.13 -10.29 2.24
N VAL A 91 3.71 -10.75 1.07
CA VAL A 91 2.42 -10.40 0.49
C VAL A 91 1.53 -11.63 0.45
N HIS A 92 0.32 -11.49 0.95
CA HIS A 92 -0.70 -12.51 0.91
C HIS A 92 -1.96 -11.94 0.25
N CYS A 93 -2.47 -12.62 -0.78
CA CYS A 93 -3.68 -12.20 -1.48
C CYS A 93 -4.88 -12.95 -0.93
N PHE A 94 -5.82 -12.21 -0.33
CA PHE A 94 -7.05 -12.80 0.21
C PHE A 94 -8.09 -13.00 -0.88
N SER A 95 -8.10 -12.15 -1.90
CA SER A 95 -9.01 -12.27 -3.03
C SER A 95 -8.34 -11.71 -4.28
N GLY A 96 -8.85 -12.09 -5.44
CA GLY A 96 -8.22 -11.74 -6.70
C GLY A 96 -6.94 -12.52 -6.90
N GLY A 97 -5.97 -11.94 -7.55
CA GLY A 97 -4.70 -12.58 -7.82
C GLY A 97 -3.59 -11.56 -7.92
N ALA A 98 -2.37 -12.04 -7.80
CA ALA A 98 -1.18 -11.25 -7.99
C ALA A 98 -0.16 -12.05 -8.78
N THR A 99 0.55 -11.36 -9.67
CA THR A 99 1.67 -11.94 -10.40
C THR A 99 2.92 -11.17 -10.02
N ALA A 100 3.93 -11.88 -9.57
CA ALA A 100 5.21 -11.28 -9.25
C ALA A 100 6.17 -11.50 -10.43
N LEU A 101 6.84 -10.44 -10.81
CA LEU A 101 7.87 -10.49 -11.85
C LEU A 101 9.22 -10.24 -11.17
N ALA A 102 10.13 -11.21 -11.31
CA ALA A 102 11.49 -11.05 -10.86
C ALA A 102 12.25 -10.24 -11.90
N GLY A 103 12.88 -9.19 -11.44
CA GLY A 103 13.62 -8.33 -12.37
C GLY A 103 14.87 -7.80 -11.77
#